data_143bf93d3e8b1f7d47e53269168e3dd4
#
_entry.id   143bf93d3e8b1f7d47e53269168e3dd4
#
_cell.length_a   1.000
_cell.length_b   1.000
_cell.length_c   1.000
_cell.angle_alpha   90.00
_cell.angle_beta   90.00
_cell.angle_gamma   90.00
#
_symmetry.space_group_name_H-M   'P 1'
#
loop_
_entity.id
_entity.type
_entity.pdbx_description
1 polymer ?
#
loop_
_entity_poly.entity_id
_entity_poly.type
_entity_poly.pdbx_seq_one_letter_code
_entity_poly.pdbx_strand_id
1 'polypeptide(L)'
;MANNEIVKANEFFKQDTVKQKFEELLGKRASAFMTSVLQIVNSNDMLKKADAFSVFNAARMAATMDLPINSNLGFAYIVPYNVKQSDGSFQVQAQFQVGYRGFIQLALRSGQFLNISCAPVFEGQLLKNDPLLGCTFDWNKKTSETCIGYVAYFKLVNGFEKHHYMTVDQLNKHGLRFSQTFKKGFGLWKSDFEAMASKTVLKLLLAKYAPLSIEMQQAVISDQGIIAEGEVNYPDNTEETPVDKEAERVYLLINDATSTAELQKLHPHVPESLYEVFDEKMTVLIEAEKEKPKTKKEK
;
A
#
# COMPACT_ATOMS: atom_id res chain seq x y z
N MET A 1 -15.65 4.53 -33.92
CA MET A 1 -14.36 4.95 -33.33
C MET A 1 -14.68 6.16 -32.45
N ALA A 2 -14.87 5.96 -31.17
CA ALA A 2 -15.11 7.07 -30.24
C ALA A 2 -13.75 7.69 -29.93
N ASN A 3 -13.58 8.98 -30.31
CA ASN A 3 -12.47 9.79 -29.87
C ASN A 3 -12.56 9.93 -28.36
N ASN A 4 -11.82 9.12 -27.61
CA ASN A 4 -11.64 9.30 -26.18
C ASN A 4 -10.61 10.43 -25.99
N GLU A 5 -11.03 11.69 -26.17
CA GLU A 5 -10.26 12.82 -25.67
C GLU A 5 -10.21 12.69 -24.14
N ILE A 6 -9.01 12.49 -23.61
CA ILE A 6 -8.77 12.48 -22.15
C ILE A 6 -9.14 13.85 -21.61
N VAL A 7 -10.35 13.98 -21.08
CA VAL A 7 -10.79 15.21 -20.41
C VAL A 7 -9.88 15.41 -19.21
N LYS A 8 -9.15 16.54 -19.18
CA LYS A 8 -8.27 16.85 -18.06
C LYS A 8 -9.06 16.98 -16.77
N ALA A 9 -8.58 16.43 -15.69
CA ALA A 9 -9.27 16.45 -14.39
C ALA A 9 -9.72 17.88 -14.00
N ASN A 10 -8.91 18.91 -14.28
CA ASN A 10 -9.25 20.30 -14.01
C ASN A 10 -10.53 20.78 -14.73
N GLU A 11 -10.79 20.32 -15.94
CA GLU A 11 -12.00 20.67 -16.72
C GLU A 11 -13.19 19.82 -16.25
N PHE A 12 -12.96 18.56 -15.95
CA PHE A 12 -13.97 17.65 -15.44
C PHE A 12 -14.56 18.14 -14.11
N PHE A 13 -13.70 18.55 -13.17
CA PHE A 13 -14.13 19.05 -11.85
C PHE A 13 -14.80 20.44 -11.88
N LYS A 14 -14.75 21.16 -13.02
CA LYS A 14 -15.50 22.42 -13.22
C LYS A 14 -16.95 22.19 -13.63
N GLN A 15 -17.32 20.97 -14.04
CA GLN A 15 -18.68 20.65 -14.45
C GLN A 15 -19.64 20.77 -13.28
N ASP A 16 -20.80 21.36 -13.49
CA ASP A 16 -21.79 21.59 -12.44
C ASP A 16 -22.34 20.27 -11.89
N THR A 17 -22.49 19.25 -12.73
CA THR A 17 -22.88 17.90 -12.31
C THR A 17 -21.90 17.28 -11.32
N VAL A 18 -20.59 17.52 -11.46
CA VAL A 18 -19.55 17.04 -10.56
C VAL A 18 -19.59 17.81 -9.25
N LYS A 19 -19.73 19.13 -9.31
CA LYS A 19 -19.86 19.99 -8.11
C LYS A 19 -21.06 19.59 -7.28
N GLN A 20 -22.22 19.44 -7.94
CA GLN A 20 -23.48 19.05 -7.27
C GLN A 20 -23.31 17.72 -6.51
N LYS A 21 -22.66 16.71 -7.10
CA LYS A 21 -22.43 15.44 -6.43
C LYS A 21 -21.58 15.58 -5.16
N PHE A 22 -20.58 16.45 -5.16
CA PHE A 22 -19.80 16.71 -3.95
C PHE A 22 -20.56 17.58 -2.94
N GLU A 23 -21.41 18.50 -3.40
CA GLU A 23 -22.29 19.29 -2.53
C GLU A 23 -23.31 18.43 -1.82
N GLU A 24 -23.89 17.43 -2.49
CA GLU A 24 -24.78 16.43 -1.89
C GLU A 24 -24.09 15.62 -0.78
N LEU A 25 -22.80 15.27 -0.94
CA LEU A 25 -22.04 14.47 0.03
C LEU A 25 -21.48 15.31 1.20
N LEU A 26 -20.98 16.50 0.90
CA LEU A 26 -20.16 17.29 1.84
C LEU A 26 -20.78 18.64 2.22
N GLY A 27 -21.88 19.04 1.59
CA GLY A 27 -22.51 20.32 1.80
C GLY A 27 -21.52 21.48 1.60
N LYS A 28 -21.46 22.39 2.57
CA LYS A 28 -20.57 23.58 2.52
C LYS A 28 -19.07 23.24 2.41
N ARG A 29 -18.66 22.02 2.70
CA ARG A 29 -17.25 21.58 2.62
C ARG A 29 -16.83 21.13 1.21
N ALA A 30 -17.78 20.97 0.28
CA ALA A 30 -17.52 20.46 -1.08
C ALA A 30 -16.47 21.27 -1.84
N SER A 31 -16.58 22.60 -1.83
CA SER A 31 -15.65 23.48 -2.56
C SER A 31 -14.19 23.34 -2.04
N ALA A 32 -14.00 23.33 -0.73
CA ALA A 32 -12.69 23.16 -0.13
C ALA A 32 -12.11 21.76 -0.43
N PHE A 33 -12.96 20.72 -0.39
CA PHE A 33 -12.56 19.36 -0.71
C PHE A 33 -12.12 19.23 -2.17
N MET A 34 -12.93 19.71 -3.12
CA MET A 34 -12.56 19.72 -4.55
C MET A 34 -11.27 20.46 -4.83
N THR A 35 -11.04 21.60 -4.15
CA THR A 35 -9.78 22.35 -4.23
C THR A 35 -8.60 21.45 -3.78
N SER A 36 -8.76 20.70 -2.71
CA SER A 36 -7.73 19.77 -2.23
C SER A 36 -7.48 18.64 -3.23
N VAL A 37 -8.53 18.09 -3.88
CA VAL A 37 -8.38 17.09 -4.95
C VAL A 37 -7.54 17.66 -6.09
N LEU A 38 -7.89 18.86 -6.58
CA LEU A 38 -7.18 19.50 -7.68
C LEU A 38 -5.73 19.85 -7.34
N GLN A 39 -5.45 20.23 -6.09
CA GLN A 39 -4.07 20.44 -5.62
C GLN A 39 -3.25 19.14 -5.71
N ILE A 40 -3.81 18.01 -5.26
CA ILE A 40 -3.14 16.71 -5.34
C ILE A 40 -2.90 16.31 -6.78
N VAL A 41 -3.91 16.44 -7.65
CA VAL A 41 -3.77 16.15 -9.09
C VAL A 41 -2.68 17.01 -9.72
N ASN A 42 -2.68 18.31 -9.43
CA ASN A 42 -1.73 19.26 -10.00
C ASN A 42 -0.29 19.12 -9.46
N SER A 43 -0.12 18.50 -8.29
CA SER A 43 1.20 18.24 -7.71
C SER A 43 1.84 16.93 -8.19
N ASN A 44 1.10 16.07 -8.90
CA ASN A 44 1.58 14.77 -9.35
C ASN A 44 1.42 14.59 -10.85
N ASP A 45 2.53 14.47 -11.58
CA ASP A 45 2.54 14.41 -13.05
C ASP A 45 1.84 13.17 -13.62
N MET A 46 1.81 12.06 -12.88
CA MET A 46 1.02 10.90 -13.28
C MET A 46 -0.48 11.14 -13.08
N LEU A 47 -0.89 11.76 -11.96
CA LEU A 47 -2.30 12.09 -11.72
C LEU A 47 -2.84 13.12 -12.73
N LYS A 48 -2.00 14.04 -13.23
CA LYS A 48 -2.40 14.95 -14.32
C LYS A 48 -2.78 14.22 -15.61
N LYS A 49 -2.22 13.01 -15.81
CA LYS A 49 -2.47 12.15 -16.97
C LYS A 49 -3.53 11.09 -16.70
N ALA A 50 -3.99 10.98 -15.45
CA ALA A 50 -4.97 10.00 -15.07
C ALA A 50 -6.34 10.32 -15.69
N ASP A 51 -7.11 9.27 -15.97
CA ASP A 51 -8.50 9.38 -16.34
C ASP A 51 -9.27 10.21 -15.30
N ALA A 52 -9.91 11.29 -15.75
CA ALA A 52 -10.59 12.23 -14.85
C ALA A 52 -11.75 11.58 -14.08
N PHE A 53 -12.42 10.60 -14.68
CA PHE A 53 -13.50 9.88 -14.05
C PHE A 53 -12.98 8.97 -12.92
N SER A 54 -11.82 8.32 -13.10
CA SER A 54 -11.17 7.56 -12.04
C SER A 54 -10.76 8.43 -10.85
N VAL A 55 -10.23 9.64 -11.11
CA VAL A 55 -9.91 10.63 -10.07
C VAL A 55 -11.17 11.05 -9.31
N PHE A 56 -12.26 11.33 -10.04
CA PHE A 56 -13.55 11.67 -9.44
C PHE A 56 -14.08 10.55 -8.54
N ASN A 57 -14.03 9.29 -9.00
CA ASN A 57 -14.50 8.15 -8.21
C ASN A 57 -13.65 7.94 -6.95
N ALA A 58 -12.33 8.05 -7.06
CA ALA A 58 -11.44 7.97 -5.89
C ALA A 58 -11.73 9.09 -4.88
N ALA A 59 -11.91 10.32 -5.36
CA ALA A 59 -12.26 11.47 -4.52
C ALA A 59 -13.66 11.30 -3.89
N ARG A 60 -14.64 10.81 -4.64
CA ARG A 60 -15.99 10.53 -4.14
C ARG A 60 -15.98 9.51 -3.01
N MET A 61 -15.17 8.45 -3.10
CA MET A 61 -15.05 7.47 -2.01
C MET A 61 -14.49 8.12 -0.73
N ALA A 62 -13.47 8.95 -0.84
CA ALA A 62 -12.95 9.70 0.30
C ALA A 62 -14.02 10.62 0.92
N ALA A 63 -14.80 11.32 0.05
CA ALA A 63 -15.91 12.19 0.49
C ALA A 63 -17.02 11.40 1.21
N THR A 64 -17.43 10.24 0.67
CA THR A 64 -18.47 9.38 1.28
C THR A 64 -18.08 8.91 2.68
N MET A 65 -16.78 8.66 2.91
CA MET A 65 -16.25 8.26 4.22
C MET A 65 -15.88 9.45 5.10
N ASP A 66 -16.08 10.68 4.61
CA ASP A 66 -15.63 11.92 5.27
C ASP A 66 -14.14 11.86 5.68
N LEU A 67 -13.30 11.33 4.79
CA LEU A 67 -11.85 11.25 4.98
C LEU A 67 -11.14 12.33 4.17
N PRO A 68 -10.40 13.25 4.83
CA PRO A 68 -9.55 14.19 4.13
C PRO A 68 -8.47 13.49 3.30
N ILE A 69 -8.24 13.96 2.07
CA ILE A 69 -7.23 13.42 1.15
C ILE A 69 -5.88 14.14 1.25
N ASN A 70 -5.67 14.93 2.30
CA ASN A 70 -4.38 15.57 2.55
C ASN A 70 -3.34 14.50 2.97
N SER A 71 -2.28 14.35 2.17
CA SER A 71 -1.22 13.35 2.40
C SER A 71 -0.55 13.49 3.78
N ASN A 72 -0.44 14.72 4.31
CA ASN A 72 0.16 14.96 5.62
C ASN A 72 -0.69 14.40 6.78
N LEU A 73 -2.01 14.26 6.57
CA LEU A 73 -2.89 13.68 7.59
C LEU A 73 -2.87 12.15 7.56
N GLY A 74 -2.59 11.55 6.42
CA GLY A 74 -2.48 10.11 6.26
C GLY A 74 -3.80 9.35 6.39
N PHE A 75 -4.96 10.00 6.12
CA PHE A 75 -6.27 9.36 6.23
C PHE A 75 -6.67 8.65 4.94
N ALA A 76 -6.56 9.33 3.81
CA ALA A 76 -6.86 8.79 2.49
C ALA A 76 -5.95 9.39 1.43
N TYR A 77 -5.75 8.63 0.35
CA TYR A 77 -4.87 8.98 -0.76
C TYR A 77 -5.55 8.70 -2.09
N ILE A 78 -5.20 9.49 -3.09
CA ILE A 78 -5.48 9.24 -4.50
C ILE A 78 -4.14 8.93 -5.16
N VAL A 79 -3.97 7.70 -5.63
CA VAL A 79 -2.68 7.17 -6.12
C VAL A 79 -2.82 6.83 -7.60
N PRO A 80 -1.90 7.32 -8.47
CA PRO A 80 -1.93 6.96 -9.89
C PRO A 80 -1.42 5.55 -10.13
N TYR A 81 -2.08 4.82 -11.03
CA TYR A 81 -1.74 3.48 -11.44
C TYR A 81 -1.81 3.34 -12.96
N ASN A 82 -0.83 2.66 -13.55
CA ASN A 82 -0.89 2.24 -14.94
C ASN A 82 -1.69 0.95 -15.06
N VAL A 83 -2.85 1.01 -15.69
CA VAL A 83 -3.74 -0.13 -15.88
C VAL A 83 -3.69 -0.54 -17.35
N LYS A 84 -3.43 -1.82 -17.59
CA LYS A 84 -3.47 -2.41 -18.94
C LYS A 84 -4.92 -2.53 -19.37
N GLN A 85 -5.25 -1.98 -20.53
CA GLN A 85 -6.55 -2.05 -21.12
C GLN A 85 -6.73 -3.33 -21.94
N SER A 86 -7.96 -3.67 -22.32
CA SER A 86 -8.28 -4.86 -23.13
C SER A 86 -7.64 -4.85 -24.52
N ASP A 87 -7.32 -3.68 -25.07
CA ASP A 87 -6.63 -3.50 -26.35
C ASP A 87 -5.09 -3.61 -26.24
N GLY A 88 -4.57 -3.86 -25.03
CA GLY A 88 -3.14 -3.95 -24.75
C GLY A 88 -2.47 -2.60 -24.44
N SER A 89 -3.15 -1.47 -24.61
CA SER A 89 -2.65 -0.15 -24.22
C SER A 89 -2.60 0.02 -22.69
N PHE A 90 -1.88 1.06 -22.23
CA PHE A 90 -1.85 1.41 -20.81
C PHE A 90 -2.52 2.76 -20.60
N GLN A 91 -3.40 2.84 -19.63
CA GLN A 91 -4.04 4.07 -19.18
C GLN A 91 -3.72 4.34 -17.72
N VAL A 92 -3.36 5.59 -17.40
CA VAL A 92 -3.21 6.00 -16.00
C VAL A 92 -4.60 6.18 -15.40
N GLN A 93 -4.85 5.47 -14.31
CA GLN A 93 -6.09 5.58 -13.54
C GLN A 93 -5.77 5.92 -12.09
N ALA A 94 -6.71 6.57 -11.41
CA ALA A 94 -6.58 6.90 -10.01
C ALA A 94 -7.18 5.80 -9.14
N GLN A 95 -6.39 5.32 -8.19
CA GLN A 95 -6.77 4.35 -7.19
C GLN A 95 -7.05 5.05 -5.86
N PHE A 96 -8.15 4.71 -5.22
CA PHE A 96 -8.42 5.13 -3.84
C PHE A 96 -7.65 4.25 -2.85
N GLN A 97 -6.99 4.88 -1.88
CA GLN A 97 -6.32 4.15 -0.81
C GLN A 97 -6.62 4.77 0.56
N VAL A 98 -6.97 3.94 1.51
CA VAL A 98 -7.13 4.33 2.92
C VAL A 98 -5.79 4.17 3.64
N GLY A 99 -5.35 5.20 4.35
CA GLY A 99 -4.19 5.11 5.23
C GLY A 99 -4.53 4.41 6.56
N TYR A 100 -3.52 3.93 7.29
CA TYR A 100 -3.76 3.30 8.59
C TYR A 100 -4.48 4.26 9.57
N ARG A 101 -4.15 5.57 9.52
CA ARG A 101 -4.84 6.61 10.29
C ARG A 101 -6.30 6.77 9.88
N GLY A 102 -6.63 6.54 8.60
CA GLY A 102 -8.01 6.54 8.11
C GLY A 102 -8.83 5.41 8.72
N PHE A 103 -8.28 4.20 8.77
CA PHE A 103 -8.94 3.07 9.45
C PHE A 103 -9.15 3.35 10.94
N ILE A 104 -8.16 3.92 11.63
CA ILE A 104 -8.31 4.33 13.04
C ILE A 104 -9.43 5.37 13.19
N GLN A 105 -9.45 6.38 12.31
CA GLN A 105 -10.45 7.44 12.34
C GLN A 105 -11.88 6.90 12.17
N LEU A 106 -12.09 5.99 11.20
CA LEU A 106 -13.38 5.34 10.98
C LEU A 106 -13.79 4.46 12.17
N ALA A 107 -12.84 3.72 12.74
CA ALA A 107 -13.06 2.91 13.93
C ALA A 107 -13.52 3.77 15.11
N LEU A 108 -12.82 4.87 15.41
CA LEU A 108 -13.16 5.78 16.50
C LEU A 108 -14.53 6.46 16.29
N ARG A 109 -14.87 6.85 15.06
CA ARG A 109 -16.17 7.45 14.72
C ARG A 109 -17.35 6.48 14.95
N SER A 110 -17.12 5.17 14.87
CA SER A 110 -18.17 4.17 15.13
C SER A 110 -18.63 4.16 16.60
N GLY A 111 -17.85 4.74 17.53
CA GLY A 111 -18.10 4.74 18.96
C GLY A 111 -17.99 3.36 19.63
N GLN A 112 -17.56 2.33 18.90
CA GLN A 112 -17.49 0.96 19.43
C GLN A 112 -16.10 0.59 19.99
N PHE A 113 -15.09 1.41 19.75
CA PHE A 113 -13.72 1.13 20.16
C PHE A 113 -13.32 1.97 21.37
N LEU A 114 -12.90 1.30 22.45
CA LEU A 114 -12.24 1.94 23.60
C LEU A 114 -10.77 2.24 23.31
N ASN A 115 -10.12 1.35 22.57
CA ASN A 115 -8.73 1.50 22.18
C ASN A 115 -8.52 0.85 20.81
N ILE A 116 -7.65 1.47 20.00
CA ILE A 116 -7.16 0.95 18.73
C ILE A 116 -5.77 1.49 18.51
N SER A 117 -4.81 0.61 18.26
CA SER A 117 -3.40 0.98 18.10
C SER A 117 -2.66 0.02 17.19
N CYS A 118 -1.51 0.47 16.72
CA CYS A 118 -0.56 -0.34 15.96
C CYS A 118 0.85 0.09 16.36
N ALA A 119 1.74 -0.89 16.52
CA ALA A 119 3.12 -0.64 16.93
C ALA A 119 4.09 -1.62 16.27
N PRO A 120 5.35 -1.20 16.01
CA PRO A 120 6.44 -2.12 15.71
C PRO A 120 6.79 -2.95 16.95
N VAL A 121 7.25 -4.15 16.72
CA VAL A 121 7.73 -5.09 17.75
C VAL A 121 9.22 -5.35 17.50
N PHE A 122 10.03 -5.11 18.53
CA PHE A 122 11.48 -5.28 18.46
C PHE A 122 11.92 -6.60 19.12
N GLU A 123 13.15 -7.01 18.84
CA GLU A 123 13.73 -8.19 19.48
C GLU A 123 13.64 -8.13 21.00
N GLY A 124 13.31 -9.28 21.61
CA GLY A 124 13.08 -9.43 23.05
C GLY A 124 11.67 -9.09 23.53
N GLN A 125 10.90 -8.31 22.79
CA GLN A 125 9.56 -7.88 23.21
C GLN A 125 8.47 -8.94 23.03
N LEU A 126 8.60 -9.83 22.03
CA LEU A 126 7.66 -10.94 21.82
C LEU A 126 8.03 -12.13 22.72
N LEU A 127 7.18 -12.42 23.70
CA LEU A 127 7.40 -13.53 24.63
C LEU A 127 6.81 -14.84 24.12
N LYS A 128 5.61 -14.79 23.55
CA LYS A 128 4.88 -15.96 23.05
C LYS A 128 4.08 -15.58 21.80
N ASN A 129 4.07 -16.47 20.83
CA ASN A 129 3.21 -16.36 19.66
C ASN A 129 2.38 -17.64 19.54
N ASP A 130 1.13 -17.57 20.01
CA ASP A 130 0.19 -18.67 20.01
C ASP A 130 -0.87 -18.43 18.91
N PRO A 131 -1.06 -19.36 17.97
CA PRO A 131 -1.98 -19.15 16.85
C PRO A 131 -3.45 -19.06 17.26
N LEU A 132 -3.82 -19.59 18.42
CA LEU A 132 -5.20 -19.57 18.93
C LEU A 132 -5.40 -18.46 19.96
N LEU A 133 -4.53 -18.42 20.99
CA LEU A 133 -4.63 -17.48 22.10
C LEU A 133 -4.03 -16.12 21.79
N GLY A 134 -3.19 -16.04 20.76
CA GLY A 134 -2.54 -14.80 20.32
C GLY A 134 -1.14 -14.62 20.91
N CYS A 135 -0.59 -13.42 20.75
CA CYS A 135 0.76 -13.10 21.18
C CYS A 135 0.79 -12.49 22.59
N THR A 136 1.87 -12.71 23.30
CA THR A 136 2.16 -12.02 24.56
C THR A 136 3.43 -11.19 24.40
N PHE A 137 3.39 -9.94 24.85
CA PHE A 137 4.48 -8.99 24.71
C PHE A 137 4.94 -8.47 26.07
N ASP A 138 6.24 -8.22 26.19
CA ASP A 138 6.82 -7.42 27.26
C ASP A 138 7.58 -6.25 26.63
N TRP A 139 6.93 -5.09 26.63
CA TRP A 139 7.44 -3.88 25.99
C TRP A 139 8.75 -3.35 26.59
N ASN A 140 9.07 -3.74 27.82
CA ASN A 140 10.28 -3.36 28.51
C ASN A 140 11.50 -4.24 28.19
N LYS A 141 11.29 -5.40 27.52
CA LYS A 141 12.34 -6.36 27.16
C LYS A 141 12.95 -6.15 25.78
N LYS A 142 12.95 -4.93 25.27
CA LYS A 142 13.63 -4.61 24.02
C LYS A 142 15.14 -4.85 24.16
N THR A 143 15.70 -5.76 23.35
CA THR A 143 17.12 -6.13 23.37
C THR A 143 17.94 -5.48 22.27
N SER A 144 17.28 -5.06 21.18
CA SER A 144 17.94 -4.39 20.06
C SER A 144 16.97 -3.43 19.32
N GLU A 145 17.50 -2.64 18.39
CA GLU A 145 16.72 -1.79 17.49
C GLU A 145 16.17 -2.57 16.28
N THR A 146 16.38 -3.88 16.20
CA THR A 146 15.88 -4.72 15.10
C THR A 146 14.38 -4.93 15.25
N CYS A 147 13.61 -4.40 14.31
CA CYS A 147 12.17 -4.65 14.22
C CYS A 147 11.91 -6.06 13.68
N ILE A 148 11.22 -6.89 14.45
CA ILE A 148 10.89 -8.29 14.09
C ILE A 148 9.48 -8.45 13.51
N GLY A 149 8.63 -7.45 13.67
CA GLY A 149 7.26 -7.47 13.17
C GLY A 149 6.43 -6.28 13.62
N TYR A 150 5.16 -6.33 13.30
CA TYR A 150 4.18 -5.30 13.67
C TYR A 150 2.95 -5.95 14.28
N VAL A 151 2.37 -5.29 15.24
CA VAL A 151 1.13 -5.72 15.91
C VAL A 151 0.09 -4.63 15.86
N ALA A 152 -1.14 -4.99 15.50
CA ALA A 152 -2.32 -4.15 15.69
C ALA A 152 -3.16 -4.73 16.83
N TYR A 153 -3.83 -3.86 17.56
CA TYR A 153 -4.67 -4.18 18.70
C TYR A 153 -5.91 -3.31 18.71
N PHE A 154 -7.03 -3.87 19.13
CA PHE A 154 -8.18 -3.09 19.54
C PHE A 154 -8.87 -3.68 20.78
N LYS A 155 -9.59 -2.81 21.49
CA LYS A 155 -10.53 -3.16 22.56
C LYS A 155 -11.86 -2.45 22.30
N LEU A 156 -12.96 -3.21 22.33
CA LEU A 156 -14.31 -2.71 22.17
C LEU A 156 -14.93 -2.29 23.50
N VAL A 157 -15.99 -1.48 23.43
CA VAL A 157 -16.75 -1.03 24.60
C VAL A 157 -17.42 -2.18 25.38
N ASN A 158 -17.69 -3.32 24.71
CA ASN A 158 -18.23 -4.53 25.36
C ASN A 158 -17.15 -5.39 26.03
N GLY A 159 -15.88 -4.95 26.02
CA GLY A 159 -14.75 -5.64 26.61
C GLY A 159 -14.06 -6.66 25.69
N PHE A 160 -14.60 -6.97 24.49
CA PHE A 160 -13.90 -7.81 23.54
C PHE A 160 -12.62 -7.13 23.06
N GLU A 161 -11.52 -7.88 23.06
CA GLU A 161 -10.23 -7.38 22.58
C GLU A 161 -9.53 -8.41 21.71
N LYS A 162 -8.79 -7.96 20.74
CA LYS A 162 -8.02 -8.80 19.85
C LYS A 162 -6.78 -8.06 19.35
N HIS A 163 -5.74 -8.82 19.08
CA HIS A 163 -4.56 -8.33 18.36
C HIS A 163 -4.23 -9.23 17.18
N HIS A 164 -3.48 -8.69 16.24
CA HIS A 164 -2.97 -9.37 15.07
C HIS A 164 -1.50 -8.99 14.89
N TYR A 165 -0.63 -9.97 14.90
CA TYR A 165 0.81 -9.82 14.75
C TYR A 165 1.25 -10.46 13.44
N MET A 166 2.13 -9.78 12.72
CA MET A 166 2.84 -10.33 11.56
C MET A 166 4.33 -10.03 11.68
N THR A 167 5.16 -11.01 11.34
CA THR A 167 6.60 -10.81 11.25
C THR A 167 6.95 -9.94 10.03
N VAL A 168 8.14 -9.34 10.03
CA VAL A 168 8.66 -8.60 8.87
C VAL A 168 8.68 -9.47 7.62
N ASP A 169 9.05 -10.75 7.73
CA ASP A 169 9.02 -11.70 6.61
C ASP A 169 7.60 -11.92 6.06
N GLN A 170 6.61 -12.12 6.95
CA GLN A 170 5.21 -12.25 6.53
C GLN A 170 4.68 -10.99 5.85
N LEU A 171 5.09 -9.80 6.33
CA LEU A 171 4.73 -8.52 5.74
C LEU A 171 5.38 -8.32 4.36
N ASN A 172 6.64 -8.70 4.20
CA ASN A 172 7.32 -8.69 2.92
C ASN A 172 6.62 -9.62 1.91
N LYS A 173 6.31 -10.85 2.31
CA LYS A 173 5.54 -11.79 1.47
C LYS A 173 4.17 -11.25 1.11
N HIS A 174 3.48 -10.59 2.05
CA HIS A 174 2.20 -9.94 1.78
C HIS A 174 2.36 -8.80 0.76
N GLY A 175 3.35 -7.92 0.96
CA GLY A 175 3.64 -6.83 0.03
C GLY A 175 3.98 -7.34 -1.38
N LEU A 176 4.82 -8.35 -1.49
CA LEU A 176 5.15 -9.00 -2.77
C LEU A 176 3.92 -9.62 -3.45
N ARG A 177 2.99 -10.17 -2.68
CA ARG A 177 1.77 -10.76 -3.24
C ARG A 177 0.79 -9.72 -3.75
N PHE A 178 0.60 -8.61 -3.03
CA PHE A 178 -0.49 -7.66 -3.25
C PHE A 178 -0.05 -6.28 -3.75
N SER A 179 1.23 -6.05 -4.04
CA SER A 179 1.72 -4.77 -4.54
C SER A 179 2.65 -4.95 -5.74
N GLN A 180 2.18 -4.56 -6.92
CA GLN A 180 2.99 -4.59 -8.15
C GLN A 180 4.20 -3.65 -8.07
N THR A 181 4.06 -2.50 -7.41
CA THR A 181 5.17 -1.56 -7.23
C THR A 181 6.26 -2.14 -6.34
N PHE A 182 5.88 -2.92 -5.31
CA PHE A 182 6.84 -3.61 -4.46
C PHE A 182 7.56 -4.75 -5.20
N LYS A 183 6.82 -5.53 -6.01
CA LYS A 183 7.42 -6.54 -6.92
C LYS A 183 8.48 -5.94 -7.82
N LYS A 184 8.26 -4.72 -8.31
CA LYS A 184 9.18 -3.98 -9.17
C LYS A 184 10.26 -3.20 -8.40
N GLY A 185 10.38 -3.38 -7.08
CA GLY A 185 11.42 -2.80 -6.25
C GLY A 185 11.25 -1.32 -5.89
N PHE A 186 10.07 -0.72 -6.10
CA PHE A 186 9.79 0.67 -5.75
C PHE A 186 8.43 0.82 -5.03
N GLY A 187 8.04 2.07 -4.73
CA GLY A 187 6.76 2.40 -4.09
C GLY A 187 6.84 2.44 -2.57
N LEU A 188 5.68 2.66 -1.94
CA LEU A 188 5.58 2.92 -0.49
C LEU A 188 6.06 1.76 0.38
N TRP A 189 5.91 0.53 -0.06
CA TRP A 189 6.45 -0.62 0.65
C TRP A 189 7.99 -0.58 0.79
N LYS A 190 8.69 0.07 -0.16
CA LYS A 190 10.15 0.26 -0.08
C LYS A 190 10.53 1.54 0.65
N SER A 191 9.84 2.65 0.37
CA SER A 191 10.19 3.97 0.92
C SER A 191 9.64 4.24 2.31
N ASP A 192 8.51 3.60 2.69
CA ASP A 192 7.85 3.74 3.99
C ASP A 192 7.23 2.41 4.43
N PHE A 193 8.10 1.45 4.72
CA PHE A 193 7.71 0.10 5.12
C PHE A 193 6.84 0.12 6.38
N GLU A 194 7.17 0.97 7.34
CA GLU A 194 6.44 1.06 8.62
C GLU A 194 4.97 1.43 8.42
N ALA A 195 4.69 2.45 7.61
CA ALA A 195 3.32 2.86 7.31
C ALA A 195 2.53 1.75 6.62
N MET A 196 3.16 1.04 5.66
CA MET A 196 2.51 -0.05 4.93
C MET A 196 2.30 -1.29 5.81
N ALA A 197 3.27 -1.63 6.65
CA ALA A 197 3.18 -2.72 7.62
C ALA A 197 2.06 -2.45 8.65
N SER A 198 2.05 -1.25 9.23
CA SER A 198 1.01 -0.81 10.16
C SER A 198 -0.38 -0.85 9.54
N LYS A 199 -0.53 -0.35 8.31
CA LYS A 199 -1.78 -0.43 7.54
C LYS A 199 -2.22 -1.87 7.36
N THR A 200 -1.31 -2.75 6.99
CA THR A 200 -1.62 -4.15 6.67
C THR A 200 -2.11 -4.90 7.90
N VAL A 201 -1.38 -4.85 9.02
CA VAL A 201 -1.79 -5.56 10.24
C VAL A 201 -3.10 -5.03 10.81
N LEU A 202 -3.30 -3.71 10.73
CA LEU A 202 -4.53 -3.07 11.20
C LEU A 202 -5.73 -3.43 10.32
N LYS A 203 -5.61 -3.32 8.99
CA LYS A 203 -6.67 -3.69 8.04
C LYS A 203 -7.09 -5.14 8.21
N LEU A 204 -6.13 -6.07 8.31
CA LEU A 204 -6.40 -7.50 8.50
C LEU A 204 -7.07 -7.79 9.84
N LEU A 205 -6.65 -7.12 10.91
CA LEU A 205 -7.29 -7.23 12.23
C LEU A 205 -8.73 -6.78 12.19
N LEU A 206 -8.98 -5.58 11.66
CA LEU A 206 -10.32 -4.98 11.58
C LEU A 206 -11.24 -5.80 10.67
N ALA A 207 -10.80 -6.14 9.47
CA ALA A 207 -11.60 -6.88 8.50
C ALA A 207 -12.06 -8.26 9.03
N LYS A 208 -11.26 -8.88 9.92
CA LYS A 208 -11.54 -10.23 10.43
C LYS A 208 -12.33 -10.24 11.73
N TYR A 209 -12.14 -9.27 12.61
CA TYR A 209 -12.61 -9.36 14.00
C TYR A 209 -13.43 -8.16 14.49
N ALA A 210 -13.36 -7.03 13.79
CA ALA A 210 -14.05 -5.83 14.24
C ALA A 210 -15.52 -5.79 13.77
N PRO A 211 -16.41 -5.17 14.54
CA PRO A 211 -17.70 -4.74 14.02
C PRO A 211 -17.48 -3.60 13.03
N LEU A 212 -17.78 -3.84 11.76
CA LEU A 212 -17.56 -2.86 10.71
C LEU A 212 -18.81 -1.99 10.53
N SER A 213 -18.69 -0.67 10.74
CA SER A 213 -19.68 0.30 10.28
C SER A 213 -19.77 0.27 8.74
N ILE A 214 -20.81 0.88 8.17
CA ILE A 214 -20.98 0.94 6.70
C ILE A 214 -19.75 1.60 6.05
N GLU A 215 -19.25 2.69 6.63
CA GLU A 215 -18.07 3.39 6.12
C GLU A 215 -16.80 2.52 6.23
N MET A 216 -16.64 1.75 7.31
CA MET A 216 -15.53 0.81 7.46
C MET A 216 -15.61 -0.34 6.47
N GLN A 217 -16.81 -0.88 6.19
CA GLN A 217 -17.01 -1.90 5.17
C GLN A 217 -16.59 -1.35 3.80
N GLN A 218 -17.06 -0.16 3.45
CA GLN A 218 -16.67 0.52 2.21
C GLN A 218 -15.16 0.78 2.16
N ALA A 219 -14.54 1.19 3.27
CA ALA A 219 -13.10 1.40 3.35
C ALA A 219 -12.31 0.13 3.09
N VAL A 220 -12.73 -1.01 3.68
CA VAL A 220 -12.07 -2.31 3.47
C VAL A 220 -12.20 -2.78 2.02
N ILE A 221 -13.40 -2.62 1.42
CA ILE A 221 -13.69 -3.05 0.05
C ILE A 221 -12.99 -2.14 -0.97
N SER A 222 -13.07 -0.82 -0.82
CA SER A 222 -12.54 0.12 -1.83
C SER A 222 -11.05 0.42 -1.71
N ASP A 223 -10.42 0.03 -0.59
CA ASP A 223 -8.99 0.25 -0.39
C ASP A 223 -8.14 -0.50 -1.43
N GLN A 224 -7.28 0.22 -2.13
CA GLN A 224 -6.46 -0.25 -3.25
C GLN A 224 -7.28 -0.65 -4.49
N GLY A 225 -8.51 -0.19 -4.59
CA GLY A 225 -9.39 -0.40 -5.73
C GLY A 225 -9.46 0.80 -6.68
N ILE A 226 -9.60 0.52 -7.98
CA ILE A 226 -10.04 1.48 -8.98
C ILE A 226 -11.54 1.28 -9.15
N ILE A 227 -12.30 2.35 -8.98
CA ILE A 227 -13.76 2.29 -8.98
C ILE A 227 -14.25 2.75 -10.36
N ALA A 228 -14.89 1.84 -11.08
CA ALA A 228 -15.51 2.10 -12.38
C ALA A 228 -16.94 1.52 -12.38
N GLU A 229 -17.93 2.32 -12.82
CA GLU A 229 -19.33 1.90 -13.02
C GLU A 229 -19.98 1.17 -11.79
N GLY A 230 -19.51 1.48 -10.57
CA GLY A 230 -20.00 0.87 -9.34
C GLY A 230 -19.27 -0.43 -8.93
N GLU A 231 -18.37 -0.92 -9.74
CA GLU A 231 -17.51 -2.05 -9.44
C GLU A 231 -16.13 -1.60 -8.94
N VAL A 232 -15.52 -2.41 -8.09
CA VAL A 232 -14.17 -2.17 -7.58
C VAL A 232 -13.22 -3.15 -8.25
N ASN A 233 -12.33 -2.64 -9.09
CA ASN A 233 -11.28 -3.41 -9.73
C ASN A 233 -9.98 -3.26 -8.94
N TYR A 234 -9.33 -4.38 -8.64
CA TYR A 234 -8.05 -4.43 -7.93
C TYR A 234 -6.93 -4.79 -8.91
N PRO A 235 -6.25 -3.81 -9.51
CA PRO A 235 -5.20 -4.08 -10.50
C PRO A 235 -4.02 -4.85 -9.93
N ASP A 236 -3.82 -4.81 -8.60
CA ASP A 236 -2.79 -5.58 -7.91
C ASP A 236 -3.16 -7.07 -7.71
N ASN A 237 -4.46 -7.41 -7.84
CA ASN A 237 -4.96 -8.78 -7.63
C ASN A 237 -5.22 -9.52 -8.96
N THR A 238 -4.78 -9.00 -10.09
CA THR A 238 -4.87 -9.73 -11.37
C THR A 238 -4.19 -11.09 -11.22
N GLU A 239 -4.85 -12.15 -11.70
CA GLU A 239 -4.30 -13.50 -11.70
C GLU A 239 -2.90 -13.47 -12.30
N GLU A 240 -1.93 -13.94 -11.53
CA GLU A 240 -0.54 -14.00 -11.96
C GLU A 240 -0.45 -14.92 -13.17
N THR A 241 -0.03 -14.39 -14.30
CA THR A 241 0.32 -15.21 -15.44
C THR A 241 1.54 -16.08 -15.09
N PRO A 242 1.78 -17.20 -15.78
CA PRO A 242 3.02 -17.97 -15.58
C PRO A 242 4.29 -17.13 -15.70
N VAL A 243 4.27 -16.08 -16.53
CA VAL A 243 5.36 -15.12 -16.70
C VAL A 243 5.56 -14.27 -15.44
N ASP A 244 4.45 -13.85 -14.77
CA ASP A 244 4.56 -13.07 -13.52
C ASP A 244 5.13 -13.92 -12.38
N LYS A 245 4.80 -15.20 -12.31
CA LYS A 245 5.35 -16.13 -11.31
C LYS A 245 6.84 -16.38 -11.51
N GLU A 246 7.29 -16.48 -12.76
CA GLU A 246 8.71 -16.63 -13.05
C GLU A 246 9.48 -15.34 -12.74
N ALA A 247 8.92 -14.18 -13.07
CA ALA A 247 9.50 -12.89 -12.69
C ALA A 247 9.60 -12.72 -11.15
N GLU A 248 8.58 -13.13 -10.41
CA GLU A 248 8.61 -13.13 -8.94
C GLU A 248 9.72 -14.03 -8.38
N ARG A 249 9.85 -15.24 -8.95
CA ARG A 249 10.92 -16.18 -8.56
C ARG A 249 12.30 -15.60 -8.82
N VAL A 250 12.50 -15.00 -9.99
CA VAL A 250 13.78 -14.38 -10.36
C VAL A 250 14.08 -13.18 -9.46
N TYR A 251 13.07 -12.36 -9.14
CA TYR A 251 13.22 -11.24 -8.20
C TYR A 251 13.70 -11.70 -6.81
N LEU A 252 13.12 -12.78 -6.29
CA LEU A 252 13.55 -13.35 -5.01
C LEU A 252 15.00 -13.84 -5.08
N LEU A 253 15.37 -14.53 -6.14
CA LEU A 253 16.74 -15.01 -6.34
C LEU A 253 17.78 -13.86 -6.48
N ILE A 254 17.40 -12.75 -7.13
CA ILE A 254 18.24 -11.53 -7.19
C ILE A 254 18.48 -10.97 -5.79
N ASN A 255 17.42 -10.86 -4.97
CA ASN A 255 17.57 -10.30 -3.63
C ASN A 255 18.35 -11.20 -2.67
N ASP A 256 18.21 -12.53 -2.80
CA ASP A 256 18.90 -13.51 -1.97
C ASP A 256 20.36 -13.70 -2.37
N ALA A 257 20.77 -13.25 -3.57
CA ALA A 257 22.15 -13.37 -4.02
C ALA A 257 23.13 -12.64 -3.09
N THR A 258 24.17 -13.36 -2.65
CA THR A 258 25.19 -12.90 -1.70
C THR A 258 26.52 -12.57 -2.35
N SER A 259 26.68 -12.88 -3.63
CA SER A 259 27.91 -12.63 -4.41
C SER A 259 27.59 -12.22 -5.83
N THR A 260 28.53 -11.46 -6.45
CA THR A 260 28.43 -11.08 -7.87
C THR A 260 28.38 -12.29 -8.80
N ALA A 261 29.07 -13.37 -8.46
CA ALA A 261 29.07 -14.62 -9.24
C ALA A 261 27.72 -15.35 -9.22
N GLU A 262 27.00 -15.34 -8.10
CA GLU A 262 25.64 -15.88 -8.01
C GLU A 262 24.66 -15.02 -8.84
N LEU A 263 24.76 -13.71 -8.73
CA LEU A 263 23.89 -12.79 -9.45
C LEU A 263 24.10 -12.90 -10.97
N GLN A 264 25.34 -13.01 -11.45
CA GLN A 264 25.65 -13.18 -12.86
C GLN A 264 25.06 -14.45 -13.48
N LYS A 265 24.94 -15.55 -12.72
CA LYS A 265 24.28 -16.78 -13.18
C LYS A 265 22.79 -16.60 -13.43
N LEU A 266 22.17 -15.64 -12.79
CA LEU A 266 20.74 -15.34 -12.97
C LEU A 266 20.49 -14.47 -14.20
N HIS A 267 21.49 -13.73 -14.69
CA HIS A 267 21.32 -12.76 -15.79
C HIS A 267 20.58 -13.30 -17.02
N PRO A 268 20.81 -14.54 -17.52
CA PRO A 268 20.10 -15.08 -18.68
C PRO A 268 18.58 -15.30 -18.44
N HIS A 269 18.16 -15.34 -17.19
CA HIS A 269 16.77 -15.58 -16.77
C HIS A 269 16.08 -14.35 -16.24
N VAL A 270 16.77 -13.20 -16.22
CA VAL A 270 16.20 -11.94 -15.70
C VAL A 270 15.31 -11.32 -16.79
N PRO A 271 14.01 -11.15 -16.54
CA PRO A 271 13.13 -10.45 -17.46
C PRO A 271 13.48 -8.95 -17.51
N GLU A 272 13.19 -8.28 -18.64
CA GLU A 272 13.49 -6.86 -18.84
C GLU A 272 12.96 -5.96 -17.71
N SER A 273 11.82 -6.33 -17.14
CA SER A 273 11.20 -5.62 -16.03
C SER A 273 11.99 -5.62 -14.73
N LEU A 274 13.02 -6.46 -14.61
CA LEU A 274 13.88 -6.61 -13.42
C LEU A 274 15.33 -6.17 -13.66
N TYR A 275 15.66 -5.65 -14.83
CA TYR A 275 17.03 -5.22 -15.12
C TYR A 275 17.52 -4.13 -14.17
N GLU A 276 16.71 -3.12 -13.85
CA GLU A 276 17.08 -2.08 -12.89
C GLU A 276 17.40 -2.65 -11.50
N VAL A 277 16.59 -3.58 -11.02
CA VAL A 277 16.79 -4.24 -9.71
C VAL A 277 18.06 -5.09 -9.72
N PHE A 278 18.32 -5.76 -10.84
CA PHE A 278 19.52 -6.57 -11.04
C PHE A 278 20.77 -5.70 -11.01
N ASP A 279 20.79 -4.58 -11.73
CA ASP A 279 21.90 -3.66 -11.83
C ASP A 279 22.20 -2.96 -10.49
N GLU A 280 21.13 -2.53 -9.78
CA GLU A 280 21.27 -2.00 -8.41
C GLU A 280 21.93 -3.03 -7.47
N LYS A 281 21.45 -4.27 -7.47
CA LYS A 281 22.01 -5.33 -6.63
C LYS A 281 23.44 -5.67 -7.02
N MET A 282 23.74 -5.70 -8.32
CA MET A 282 25.08 -5.92 -8.84
C MET A 282 26.05 -4.86 -8.32
N THR A 283 25.65 -3.59 -8.38
CA THR A 283 26.45 -2.46 -7.89
C THR A 283 26.77 -2.61 -6.39
N VAL A 284 25.75 -2.90 -5.58
CA VAL A 284 25.90 -3.10 -4.13
C VAL A 284 26.86 -4.25 -3.82
N LEU A 285 26.76 -5.38 -4.54
CA LEU A 285 27.64 -6.53 -4.32
C LEU A 285 29.09 -6.26 -4.76
N ILE A 286 29.29 -5.53 -5.86
CA ILE A 286 30.63 -5.11 -6.31
C ILE A 286 31.30 -4.20 -5.27
N GLU A 287 30.55 -3.26 -4.68
CA GLU A 287 31.07 -2.39 -3.63
C GLU A 287 31.44 -3.19 -2.37
N ALA A 288 30.55 -4.09 -1.93
CA ALA A 288 30.78 -4.95 -0.78
C ALA A 288 31.97 -5.91 -0.97
N GLU A 289 32.19 -6.40 -2.19
CA GLU A 289 33.35 -7.26 -2.51
C GLU A 289 34.68 -6.46 -2.56
N LYS A 290 34.67 -5.18 -2.92
CA LYS A 290 35.83 -4.30 -2.88
C LYS A 290 36.23 -3.93 -1.45
N GLU A 291 35.30 -3.85 -0.52
CA GLU A 291 35.57 -3.51 0.88
C GLU A 291 36.09 -4.69 1.71
N LYS A 292 36.01 -5.93 1.23
CA LYS A 292 36.58 -7.09 1.91
C LYS A 292 38.10 -7.02 1.88
N PRO A 293 38.82 -6.96 3.01
CA PRO A 293 40.25 -6.89 3.04
C PRO A 293 40.85 -8.14 2.40
N LYS A 294 41.78 -7.96 1.43
CA LYS A 294 42.54 -9.05 0.85
C LYS A 294 43.34 -9.71 1.96
N THR A 295 42.83 -10.81 2.49
CA THR A 295 43.61 -11.68 3.38
C THR A 295 44.85 -12.16 2.61
N LYS A 296 45.99 -11.61 3.01
CA LYS A 296 47.30 -12.07 2.54
C LYS A 296 47.39 -13.58 2.83
N LYS A 297 47.53 -14.37 1.77
CA LYS A 297 48.12 -15.70 1.87
C LYS A 297 49.61 -15.47 2.19
N GLU A 298 49.97 -15.61 3.46
CA GLU A 298 51.35 -15.89 3.83
C GLU A 298 51.58 -17.41 3.77
N LYS A 299 52.72 -17.69 3.18
CA LYS A 299 53.28 -19.01 2.88
C LYS A 299 53.45 -19.89 4.14
#